data_9d6bf0c1d3fc9e1d4974dad258b860b0
#
_entry.id   9d6bf0c1d3fc9e1d4974dad258b860b0
#
_cell.length_a   1.000
_cell.length_b   1.000
_cell.length_c   1.000
_cell.angle_alpha   90.00
_cell.angle_beta   90.00
_cell.angle_gamma   90.00
#
_symmetry.space_group_name_H-M   'P 1'
#
loop_
_entity.id
_entity.type
_entity.pdbx_description
1 polymer ?
#
loop_
_entity_poly.entity_id
_entity_poly.type
_entity_poly.pdbx_seq_one_letter_code
_entity_poly.pdbx_strand_id
1 'polypeptide(L)'
;LLLLALAMFCSYIFMDILSPIKDLMQETRGWDSTAFGTMQGSEVFLNVFAFFLIFAGIILDKMGVRFTMVLSAVVMLIGACIKWYAVDESFMGSGLEAWFTNHLNYIPVFEELGVSPFYAGMPASAKFAACGFMIFGCGVEMAGITVSRGIVKWFKGREMALAMGSEMALARLGVATCMIFSPFFARLGGQVSVSRSVAFGVVLMCIALIMSIVYFFMDRKLDAQTGEAEEKDDPFKISDLGQILTSSGFWLVALLCVLYYSAIFPFQKYAVNMLQCNLTLVAPDANSFWAKPDVTIVQYLIMLFVAATGFASNFQKKAGAKYGLLCVSILALVTYCYMGYMRQSAESIFAVFPLLAVLITPILGSYVDHKGKAATMLILGSLLLIFCHLTFAFVLPLFKGSAIGGIAIAYITILVLGSSFSLVPASLWPSVPKLVDAKVIGSAYALIFWIQNIGLWLFPLLIGKVLDKTNPGVTDPTQFDYTAPLVMLAGLGVAALLLGFVLKVVDKKKGLGLEEPNIK
;
A
#
# COMPACT_ATOMS: atom_id res chain seq x y z
N LEU A 1 -5.27 20.83 3.38
CA LEU A 1 -5.10 19.46 3.82
C LEU A 1 -6.10 18.51 3.17
N LEU A 2 -7.40 18.74 3.35
CA LEU A 2 -8.45 17.81 2.89
C LEU A 2 -8.34 17.49 1.39
N LEU A 3 -8.11 18.49 0.54
CA LEU A 3 -7.96 18.30 -0.92
C LEU A 3 -6.79 17.39 -1.26
N LEU A 4 -5.62 17.61 -0.64
CA LEU A 4 -4.42 16.80 -0.84
C LEU A 4 -4.63 15.37 -0.33
N ALA A 5 -5.17 15.22 0.87
CA ALA A 5 -5.41 13.92 1.48
C ALA A 5 -6.47 13.09 0.74
N LEU A 6 -7.54 13.72 0.22
CA LEU A 6 -8.54 13.04 -0.60
C LEU A 6 -8.00 12.66 -1.99
N ALA A 7 -7.11 13.46 -2.58
CA ALA A 7 -6.44 13.07 -3.82
C ALA A 7 -5.58 11.80 -3.60
N MET A 8 -4.85 11.73 -2.49
CA MET A 8 -4.10 10.51 -2.12
C MET A 8 -5.03 9.33 -1.79
N PHE A 9 -6.13 9.56 -1.07
CA PHE A 9 -7.15 8.54 -0.83
C PHE A 9 -7.65 7.90 -2.14
N CYS A 10 -7.99 8.71 -3.15
CA CYS A 10 -8.41 8.22 -4.46
C CYS A 10 -7.30 7.42 -5.15
N SER A 11 -6.04 7.91 -5.07
CA SER A 11 -4.88 7.25 -5.69
C SER A 11 -4.62 5.88 -5.07
N TYR A 12 -4.71 5.75 -3.74
CA TYR A 12 -4.52 4.48 -3.04
C TYR A 12 -5.65 3.47 -3.32
N ILE A 13 -6.88 3.93 -3.57
CA ILE A 13 -7.95 3.05 -4.06
C ILE A 13 -7.56 2.49 -5.44
N PHE A 14 -7.10 3.33 -6.37
CA PHE A 14 -6.75 2.89 -7.71
C PHE A 14 -5.51 1.98 -7.74
N MET A 15 -4.54 2.25 -6.88
CA MET A 15 -3.31 1.46 -6.73
C MET A 15 -3.63 -0.03 -6.46
N ASP A 16 -4.61 -0.30 -5.61
CA ASP A 16 -4.99 -1.65 -5.20
C ASP A 16 -6.25 -2.19 -5.90
N ILE A 17 -6.78 -1.48 -6.91
CA ILE A 17 -8.11 -1.75 -7.49
C ILE A 17 -8.32 -3.20 -7.97
N LEU A 18 -7.28 -3.88 -8.42
CA LEU A 18 -7.33 -5.27 -8.88
C LEU A 18 -6.99 -6.29 -7.78
N SER A 19 -6.43 -5.85 -6.65
CA SER A 19 -5.98 -6.76 -5.58
C SER A 19 -7.10 -7.65 -5.01
N PRO A 20 -8.29 -7.12 -4.69
CA PRO A 20 -9.38 -7.95 -4.15
C PRO A 20 -10.15 -8.77 -5.19
N ILE A 21 -9.85 -8.63 -6.49
CA ILE A 21 -10.52 -9.33 -7.59
C ILE A 21 -9.54 -10.12 -8.48
N LYS A 22 -8.43 -10.61 -7.88
CA LYS A 22 -7.43 -11.41 -8.60
C LYS A 22 -8.04 -12.67 -9.21
N ASP A 23 -8.94 -13.34 -8.48
CA ASP A 23 -9.71 -14.49 -8.94
C ASP A 23 -10.49 -14.17 -10.24
N LEU A 24 -11.22 -13.06 -10.23
CA LEU A 24 -11.99 -12.62 -11.41
C LEU A 24 -11.08 -12.22 -12.58
N MET A 25 -9.88 -11.68 -12.33
CA MET A 25 -8.91 -11.39 -13.39
C MET A 25 -8.42 -12.67 -14.07
N GLN A 26 -8.18 -13.72 -13.31
CA GLN A 26 -7.80 -15.01 -13.86
C GLN A 26 -8.92 -15.65 -14.66
N GLU A 27 -10.15 -15.64 -14.12
CA GLU A 27 -11.33 -16.22 -14.77
C GLU A 27 -11.75 -15.47 -16.05
N THR A 28 -11.71 -14.14 -16.04
CA THR A 28 -12.29 -13.32 -17.12
C THR A 28 -11.26 -12.86 -18.16
N ARG A 29 -9.98 -12.76 -17.78
CA ARG A 29 -8.88 -12.23 -18.64
C ARG A 29 -7.72 -13.20 -18.79
N GLY A 30 -7.78 -14.39 -18.15
CA GLY A 30 -6.72 -15.40 -18.25
C GLY A 30 -5.40 -14.99 -17.62
N TRP A 31 -5.39 -14.05 -16.66
CA TRP A 31 -4.18 -13.65 -15.99
C TRP A 31 -3.79 -14.71 -14.96
N ASP A 32 -2.71 -15.44 -15.24
CA ASP A 32 -2.09 -16.29 -14.23
C ASP A 32 -1.50 -15.44 -13.09
N SER A 33 -1.03 -16.09 -12.04
CA SER A 33 -0.50 -15.38 -10.88
C SER A 33 0.79 -14.62 -11.20
N THR A 34 1.59 -15.11 -12.17
CA THR A 34 2.79 -14.44 -12.66
C THR A 34 2.44 -13.16 -13.41
N ALA A 35 1.48 -13.19 -14.33
CA ALA A 35 1.02 -12.02 -15.07
C ALA A 35 0.43 -10.97 -14.13
N PHE A 36 -0.37 -11.41 -13.15
CA PHE A 36 -0.93 -10.53 -12.13
C PHE A 36 0.18 -9.86 -11.30
N GLY A 37 1.14 -10.63 -10.80
CA GLY A 37 2.27 -10.10 -10.01
C GLY A 37 3.16 -9.17 -10.80
N THR A 38 3.44 -9.51 -12.08
CA THR A 38 4.21 -8.65 -13.00
C THR A 38 3.53 -7.32 -13.21
N MET A 39 2.22 -7.32 -13.48
CA MET A 39 1.45 -6.10 -13.63
C MET A 39 1.42 -5.29 -12.33
N GLN A 40 1.25 -5.93 -11.17
CA GLN A 40 1.24 -5.23 -9.89
C GLN A 40 2.60 -4.60 -9.54
N GLY A 41 3.71 -5.29 -9.83
CA GLY A 41 5.07 -4.75 -9.62
C GLY A 41 5.43 -3.63 -10.61
N SER A 42 4.77 -3.55 -11.76
CA SER A 42 5.07 -2.55 -12.79
C SER A 42 4.82 -1.10 -12.33
N GLU A 43 4.02 -0.88 -11.31
CA GLU A 43 3.76 0.44 -10.72
C GLU A 43 5.05 1.22 -10.42
N VAL A 44 6.00 0.57 -9.79
CA VAL A 44 7.25 1.21 -9.36
C VAL A 44 8.43 0.98 -10.32
N PHE A 45 8.20 0.31 -11.46
CA PHE A 45 9.25 -0.07 -12.40
C PHE A 45 10.09 1.12 -12.88
N LEU A 46 9.44 2.20 -13.31
CA LEU A 46 10.15 3.40 -13.78
C LEU A 46 10.86 4.14 -12.64
N ASN A 47 10.35 4.05 -11.41
CA ASN A 47 11.03 4.61 -10.24
C ASN A 47 12.33 3.85 -9.94
N VAL A 48 12.32 2.53 -10.10
CA VAL A 48 13.50 1.67 -9.86
C VAL A 48 14.54 1.84 -10.96
N PHE A 49 14.14 1.68 -12.22
CA PHE A 49 15.09 1.55 -13.35
C PHE A 49 15.34 2.84 -14.13
N ALA A 50 14.39 3.77 -14.14
CA ALA A 50 14.56 5.07 -14.75
C ALA A 50 14.81 6.19 -13.73
N PHE A 51 14.89 5.87 -12.43
CA PHE A 51 15.10 6.84 -11.34
C PHE A 51 14.09 8.00 -11.38
N PHE A 52 12.84 7.71 -11.76
CA PHE A 52 11.84 8.73 -12.02
C PHE A 52 11.59 9.65 -10.81
N LEU A 53 11.76 9.18 -9.58
CA LEU A 53 11.60 9.99 -8.37
C LEU A 53 12.57 11.20 -8.34
N ILE A 54 13.77 11.05 -8.91
CA ILE A 54 14.72 12.17 -9.04
C ILE A 54 14.16 13.23 -10.01
N PHE A 55 13.62 12.79 -11.17
CA PHE A 55 12.99 13.70 -12.11
C PHE A 55 11.76 14.40 -11.51
N ALA A 56 10.95 13.66 -10.76
CA ALA A 56 9.80 14.20 -10.04
C ALA A 56 10.22 15.30 -9.03
N GLY A 57 11.32 15.09 -8.30
CA GLY A 57 11.90 16.10 -7.41
C GLY A 57 12.35 17.34 -8.16
N ILE A 58 13.04 17.18 -9.30
CA ILE A 58 13.49 18.31 -10.15
C ILE A 58 12.28 19.10 -10.71
N ILE A 59 11.22 18.40 -11.11
CA ILE A 59 9.98 19.05 -11.58
C ILE A 59 9.38 19.86 -10.44
N LEU A 60 9.26 19.28 -9.24
CA LEU A 60 8.71 19.94 -8.06
C LEU A 60 9.52 21.20 -7.69
N ASP A 61 10.86 21.12 -7.72
CA ASP A 61 11.74 22.26 -7.38
C ASP A 61 11.66 23.39 -8.40
N LYS A 62 11.50 23.06 -9.70
CA LYS A 62 11.45 24.08 -10.77
C LYS A 62 10.05 24.65 -10.97
N MET A 63 9.01 23.82 -10.87
CA MET A 63 7.65 24.18 -11.27
C MET A 63 6.74 24.47 -10.05
N GLY A 64 7.18 24.11 -8.85
CA GLY A 64 6.48 24.33 -7.60
C GLY A 64 5.33 23.34 -7.34
N VAL A 65 4.83 23.34 -6.09
CA VAL A 65 3.81 22.40 -5.60
C VAL A 65 2.53 22.42 -6.44
N ARG A 66 2.06 23.59 -6.85
CA ARG A 66 0.79 23.75 -7.59
C ARG A 66 0.79 23.02 -8.92
N PHE A 67 1.80 23.31 -9.74
CA PHE A 67 1.91 22.72 -11.07
C PHE A 67 2.14 21.21 -10.96
N THR A 68 3.05 20.80 -10.09
CA THR A 68 3.43 19.40 -9.92
C THR A 68 2.25 18.56 -9.42
N MET A 69 1.38 19.11 -8.55
CA MET A 69 0.18 18.41 -8.09
C MET A 69 -0.83 18.17 -9.22
N VAL A 70 -1.06 19.15 -10.09
CA VAL A 70 -1.95 18.98 -11.27
C VAL A 70 -1.32 18.02 -12.28
N LEU A 71 -0.02 18.16 -12.55
CA LEU A 71 0.70 17.29 -13.47
C LEU A 71 0.64 15.83 -13.00
N SER A 72 0.88 15.58 -11.71
CA SER A 72 0.80 14.23 -11.14
C SER A 72 -0.59 13.62 -11.30
N ALA A 73 -1.65 14.40 -11.05
CA ALA A 73 -3.03 13.94 -11.23
C ALA A 73 -3.37 13.62 -12.70
N VAL A 74 -2.86 14.40 -13.65
CA VAL A 74 -3.02 14.13 -15.09
C VAL A 74 -2.30 12.84 -15.48
N VAL A 75 -1.05 12.66 -15.03
CA VAL A 75 -0.26 11.46 -15.32
C VAL A 75 -0.93 10.21 -14.71
N MET A 76 -1.43 10.31 -13.46
CA MET A 76 -2.20 9.22 -12.84
C MET A 76 -3.47 8.89 -13.64
N LEU A 77 -4.21 9.89 -14.08
CA LEU A 77 -5.44 9.68 -14.86
C LEU A 77 -5.15 9.01 -16.20
N ILE A 78 -4.10 9.43 -16.91
CA ILE A 78 -3.68 8.78 -18.17
C ILE A 78 -3.36 7.31 -17.94
N GLY A 79 -2.52 7.00 -16.94
CA GLY A 79 -2.19 5.63 -16.58
C GLY A 79 -3.40 4.81 -16.18
N ALA A 80 -4.35 5.42 -15.44
CA ALA A 80 -5.60 4.79 -15.05
C ALA A 80 -6.51 4.47 -16.24
N CYS A 81 -6.64 5.38 -17.21
CA CYS A 81 -7.40 5.16 -18.43
C CYS A 81 -6.82 4.02 -19.28
N ILE A 82 -5.48 3.94 -19.38
CA ILE A 82 -4.80 2.85 -20.10
C ILE A 82 -5.08 1.51 -19.40
N LYS A 83 -4.92 1.46 -18.06
CA LYS A 83 -5.19 0.25 -17.27
C LYS A 83 -6.66 -0.18 -17.37
N TRP A 84 -7.59 0.78 -17.39
CA TRP A 84 -9.01 0.50 -17.59
C TRP A 84 -9.28 -0.09 -18.98
N TYR A 85 -8.80 0.55 -20.04
CA TYR A 85 -9.01 0.07 -21.41
C TYR A 85 -8.39 -1.32 -21.62
N ALA A 86 -7.24 -1.61 -21.01
CA ALA A 86 -6.60 -2.91 -21.07
C ALA A 86 -7.47 -4.07 -20.56
N VAL A 87 -8.33 -3.81 -19.58
CA VAL A 87 -9.22 -4.81 -18.98
C VAL A 87 -10.65 -4.70 -19.49
N ASP A 88 -10.95 -3.72 -20.33
CA ASP A 88 -12.26 -3.53 -20.93
C ASP A 88 -12.52 -4.55 -22.06
N GLU A 89 -13.77 -4.86 -22.29
CA GLU A 89 -14.16 -5.82 -23.33
C GLU A 89 -13.82 -5.31 -24.74
N SER A 90 -13.80 -3.99 -24.95
CA SER A 90 -13.42 -3.37 -26.23
C SER A 90 -11.94 -3.55 -26.60
N PHE A 91 -11.08 -3.89 -25.65
CA PHE A 91 -9.69 -4.25 -25.92
C PHE A 91 -9.57 -5.61 -26.61
N MET A 92 -10.47 -6.56 -26.27
CA MET A 92 -10.49 -7.90 -26.83
C MET A 92 -10.84 -7.86 -28.33
N GLY A 93 -10.02 -8.50 -29.14
CA GLY A 93 -10.15 -8.49 -30.61
C GLY A 93 -9.66 -7.20 -31.28
N SER A 94 -9.12 -6.23 -30.51
CA SER A 94 -8.60 -4.99 -31.07
C SER A 94 -7.23 -5.18 -31.73
N GLY A 95 -6.85 -4.24 -32.62
CA GLY A 95 -5.51 -4.21 -33.20
C GLY A 95 -4.40 -4.01 -32.17
N LEU A 96 -4.71 -3.36 -31.02
CA LEU A 96 -3.77 -3.22 -29.91
C LEU A 96 -3.54 -4.55 -29.20
N GLU A 97 -4.58 -5.35 -28.97
CA GLU A 97 -4.40 -6.70 -28.40
C GLU A 97 -3.48 -7.54 -29.30
N ALA A 98 -3.74 -7.53 -30.63
CA ALA A 98 -2.89 -8.25 -31.58
C ALA A 98 -1.44 -7.77 -31.55
N TRP A 99 -1.23 -6.47 -31.42
CA TRP A 99 0.10 -5.89 -31.30
C TRP A 99 0.83 -6.33 -30.03
N PHE A 100 0.18 -6.22 -28.85
CA PHE A 100 0.77 -6.63 -27.57
C PHE A 100 0.97 -8.14 -27.46
N THR A 101 0.16 -8.95 -28.14
CA THR A 101 0.36 -10.41 -28.22
C THR A 101 1.69 -10.74 -28.90
N ASN A 102 2.06 -10.02 -29.96
CA ASN A 102 3.24 -10.30 -30.77
C ASN A 102 4.48 -9.52 -30.31
N HIS A 103 4.33 -8.49 -29.50
CA HIS A 103 5.41 -7.60 -29.08
C HIS A 103 5.53 -7.55 -27.56
N LEU A 104 6.61 -6.95 -27.06
CA LEU A 104 6.94 -6.85 -25.64
C LEU A 104 6.93 -8.21 -24.92
N ASN A 105 7.54 -9.21 -25.55
CA ASN A 105 7.66 -10.53 -24.96
C ASN A 105 8.80 -10.64 -23.95
N TYR A 106 9.77 -9.72 -23.99
CA TYR A 106 10.86 -9.64 -23.04
C TYR A 106 11.54 -8.26 -23.12
N ILE A 107 12.30 -7.97 -22.07
CA ILE A 107 13.32 -6.91 -22.10
C ILE A 107 14.66 -7.63 -21.93
N PRO A 108 15.61 -7.57 -22.89
CA PRO A 108 16.75 -8.48 -22.97
C PRO A 108 17.54 -8.64 -21.65
N VAL A 109 17.98 -7.54 -21.05
CA VAL A 109 18.78 -7.56 -19.80
C VAL A 109 18.01 -8.18 -18.64
N PHE A 110 16.70 -7.93 -18.54
CA PHE A 110 15.87 -8.45 -17.45
C PHE A 110 15.46 -9.90 -17.67
N GLU A 111 15.41 -10.36 -18.92
CA GLU A 111 15.17 -11.76 -19.25
C GLU A 111 16.33 -12.65 -18.80
N GLU A 112 17.56 -12.24 -19.06
CA GLU A 112 18.77 -12.97 -18.63
C GLU A 112 18.83 -13.11 -17.10
N LEU A 113 18.33 -12.09 -16.38
CA LEU A 113 18.22 -12.12 -14.91
C LEU A 113 16.98 -12.88 -14.40
N GLY A 114 16.11 -13.38 -15.29
CA GLY A 114 14.86 -14.05 -14.94
C GLY A 114 13.80 -13.17 -14.28
N VAL A 115 13.91 -11.84 -14.42
CA VAL A 115 13.04 -10.84 -13.76
C VAL A 115 12.44 -9.86 -14.76
N SER A 116 12.35 -10.23 -16.04
CA SER A 116 11.72 -9.38 -17.05
C SER A 116 10.27 -9.02 -16.65
N PRO A 117 9.88 -7.72 -16.76
CA PRO A 117 8.50 -7.28 -16.53
C PRO A 117 7.53 -7.76 -17.61
N PHE A 118 8.05 -8.28 -18.73
CA PHE A 118 7.26 -8.91 -19.79
C PHE A 118 7.87 -10.25 -20.14
N TYR A 119 7.04 -11.21 -20.54
CA TYR A 119 7.49 -12.53 -20.95
C TYR A 119 6.62 -13.10 -22.07
N ALA A 120 7.15 -14.06 -22.81
CA ALA A 120 6.43 -14.77 -23.87
C ALA A 120 5.24 -15.55 -23.26
N GLY A 121 4.05 -15.35 -23.81
CA GLY A 121 2.82 -15.96 -23.29
C GLY A 121 2.08 -15.13 -22.22
N MET A 122 2.63 -14.01 -21.76
CA MET A 122 1.91 -13.07 -20.92
C MET A 122 0.69 -12.50 -21.68
N PRO A 123 -0.54 -12.51 -21.11
CA PRO A 123 -1.72 -11.97 -21.76
C PRO A 123 -1.51 -10.51 -22.22
N ALA A 124 -1.95 -10.20 -23.44
CA ALA A 124 -1.79 -8.85 -24.03
C ALA A 124 -2.41 -7.76 -23.14
N SER A 125 -3.59 -8.06 -22.57
CA SER A 125 -4.27 -7.17 -21.62
C SER A 125 -3.41 -6.90 -20.36
N ALA A 126 -2.68 -7.89 -19.86
CA ALA A 126 -1.78 -7.71 -18.71
C ALA A 126 -0.56 -6.86 -19.07
N LYS A 127 0.02 -7.05 -20.27
CA LYS A 127 1.13 -6.21 -20.76
C LYS A 127 0.71 -4.75 -20.90
N PHE A 128 -0.45 -4.50 -21.51
CA PHE A 128 -0.94 -3.14 -21.70
C PHE A 128 -1.36 -2.48 -20.39
N ALA A 129 -2.00 -3.23 -19.48
CA ALA A 129 -2.29 -2.77 -18.13
C ALA A 129 -1.02 -2.42 -17.35
N ALA A 130 0.06 -3.21 -17.49
CA ALA A 130 1.36 -2.92 -16.88
C ALA A 130 1.95 -1.61 -17.38
N CYS A 131 1.88 -1.33 -18.70
CA CYS A 131 2.31 -0.04 -19.24
C CYS A 131 1.53 1.13 -18.64
N GLY A 132 0.20 1.01 -18.54
CA GLY A 132 -0.63 2.01 -17.87
C GLY A 132 -0.28 2.19 -16.40
N PHE A 133 0.01 1.09 -15.72
CA PHE A 133 0.33 1.13 -14.29
C PHE A 133 1.72 1.71 -14.01
N MET A 134 2.70 1.54 -14.91
CA MET A 134 3.98 2.25 -14.87
C MET A 134 3.80 3.76 -14.95
N ILE A 135 2.93 4.24 -15.84
CA ILE A 135 2.62 5.67 -15.98
C ILE A 135 1.89 6.18 -14.72
N PHE A 136 0.91 5.43 -14.23
CA PHE A 136 0.22 5.75 -12.98
C PHE A 136 1.20 5.86 -11.80
N GLY A 137 2.14 4.92 -11.68
CA GLY A 137 3.18 4.90 -10.65
C GLY A 137 4.05 6.16 -10.66
N CYS A 138 4.44 6.65 -11.84
CA CYS A 138 5.13 7.93 -11.96
C CYS A 138 4.29 9.09 -11.37
N GLY A 139 2.99 9.10 -11.66
CA GLY A 139 2.09 10.12 -11.14
C GLY A 139 1.93 10.05 -9.62
N VAL A 140 1.76 8.84 -9.05
CA VAL A 140 1.52 8.67 -7.61
C VAL A 140 2.76 9.00 -6.78
N GLU A 141 3.95 8.62 -7.24
CA GLU A 141 5.20 8.98 -6.57
C GLU A 141 5.45 10.50 -6.60
N MET A 142 5.21 11.13 -7.74
CA MET A 142 5.29 12.59 -7.85
C MET A 142 4.24 13.27 -6.96
N ALA A 143 3.01 12.73 -6.86
CA ALA A 143 1.99 13.23 -5.95
C ALA A 143 2.43 13.13 -4.49
N GLY A 144 3.02 12.01 -4.08
CA GLY A 144 3.46 11.78 -2.70
C GLY A 144 4.46 12.83 -2.20
N ILE A 145 5.51 13.11 -2.97
CA ILE A 145 6.49 14.15 -2.61
C ILE A 145 5.86 15.55 -2.64
N THR A 146 4.95 15.81 -3.58
CA THR A 146 4.29 17.09 -3.74
C THR A 146 3.31 17.37 -2.60
N VAL A 147 2.54 16.36 -2.19
CA VAL A 147 1.59 16.44 -1.06
C VAL A 147 2.33 16.72 0.23
N SER A 148 3.43 16.01 0.49
CA SER A 148 4.27 16.23 1.68
C SER A 148 4.77 17.68 1.73
N ARG A 149 5.30 18.21 0.62
CA ARG A 149 5.75 19.60 0.53
C ARG A 149 4.60 20.60 0.67
N GLY A 150 3.45 20.31 0.06
CA GLY A 150 2.23 21.12 0.21
C GLY A 150 1.76 21.21 1.66
N ILE A 151 1.79 20.11 2.40
CA ILE A 151 1.43 20.08 3.83
C ILE A 151 2.42 20.94 4.63
N VAL A 152 3.72 20.79 4.39
CA VAL A 152 4.75 21.62 5.06
C VAL A 152 4.49 23.11 4.81
N LYS A 153 4.23 23.51 3.57
CA LYS A 153 3.94 24.90 3.20
C LYS A 153 2.73 25.48 3.95
N TRP A 154 1.62 24.71 4.01
CA TRP A 154 0.37 25.19 4.61
C TRP A 154 0.32 25.12 6.14
N PHE A 155 1.13 24.25 6.77
CA PHE A 155 1.12 23.95 8.20
C PHE A 155 2.44 24.34 8.91
N LYS A 156 3.31 25.13 8.25
CA LYS A 156 4.56 25.59 8.84
C LYS A 156 4.30 26.30 10.17
N GLY A 157 4.94 25.82 11.24
CA GLY A 157 4.77 26.37 12.61
C GLY A 157 3.44 26.04 13.28
N ARG A 158 2.60 25.16 12.68
CA ARG A 158 1.33 24.70 13.22
C ARG A 158 1.25 23.19 13.09
N GLU A 159 0.43 22.51 13.74
CA GLU A 159 0.04 21.09 13.78
C GLU A 159 0.46 20.22 12.56
N MET A 160 1.72 20.33 12.08
CA MET A 160 2.23 19.68 10.88
C MET A 160 2.20 18.16 11.00
N ALA A 161 2.58 17.62 12.17
CA ALA A 161 2.56 16.18 12.41
C ALA A 161 1.13 15.62 12.33
N LEU A 162 0.13 16.38 12.81
CA LEU A 162 -1.29 16.05 12.70
C LEU A 162 -1.72 16.03 11.23
N ALA A 163 -1.31 17.02 10.45
CA ALA A 163 -1.68 17.13 9.04
C ALA A 163 -1.09 15.96 8.22
N MET A 164 0.19 15.62 8.40
CA MET A 164 0.83 14.47 7.76
C MET A 164 0.21 13.14 8.22
N GLY A 165 -0.04 12.98 9.52
CA GLY A 165 -0.69 11.78 10.05
C GLY A 165 -2.12 11.59 9.51
N SER A 166 -2.86 12.69 9.32
CA SER A 166 -4.22 12.66 8.73
C SER A 166 -4.19 12.25 7.26
N GLU A 167 -3.24 12.74 6.49
CA GLU A 167 -3.05 12.37 5.09
C GLU A 167 -2.74 10.87 4.97
N MET A 168 -1.77 10.38 5.73
CA MET A 168 -1.41 8.96 5.74
C MET A 168 -2.58 8.06 6.18
N ALA A 169 -3.36 8.48 7.19
CA ALA A 169 -4.53 7.75 7.63
C ALA A 169 -5.60 7.65 6.53
N LEU A 170 -5.87 8.75 5.81
CA LEU A 170 -6.79 8.76 4.67
C LEU A 170 -6.29 7.88 3.52
N ALA A 171 -5.00 7.90 3.22
CA ALA A 171 -4.41 7.01 2.22
C ALA A 171 -4.65 5.51 2.57
N ARG A 172 -4.43 5.11 3.84
CA ARG A 172 -4.71 3.74 4.30
C ARG A 172 -6.20 3.40 4.29
N LEU A 173 -7.05 4.36 4.63
CA LEU A 173 -8.51 4.21 4.50
C LEU A 173 -8.91 4.00 3.03
N GLY A 174 -8.20 4.60 2.06
CA GLY A 174 -8.36 4.34 0.64
C GLY A 174 -8.16 2.86 0.29
N VAL A 175 -7.09 2.25 0.80
CA VAL A 175 -6.85 0.80 0.61
C VAL A 175 -8.00 -0.03 1.19
N ALA A 176 -8.45 0.26 2.42
CA ALA A 176 -9.60 -0.44 3.03
C ALA A 176 -10.87 -0.28 2.20
N THR A 177 -11.11 0.92 1.67
CA THR A 177 -12.24 1.23 0.77
C THR A 177 -12.17 0.41 -0.51
N CYS A 178 -10.98 0.29 -1.10
CA CYS A 178 -10.74 -0.51 -2.29
C CYS A 178 -11.15 -1.98 -2.07
N MET A 179 -10.78 -2.58 -0.94
CA MET A 179 -11.11 -3.98 -0.65
C MET A 179 -12.62 -4.25 -0.67
N ILE A 180 -13.44 -3.26 -0.33
CA ILE A 180 -14.91 -3.39 -0.33
C ILE A 180 -15.52 -3.04 -1.69
N PHE A 181 -15.12 -1.90 -2.27
CA PHE A 181 -15.83 -1.37 -3.44
C PHE A 181 -15.36 -1.97 -4.77
N SER A 182 -14.12 -2.41 -4.91
CA SER A 182 -13.68 -3.05 -6.14
C SER A 182 -14.49 -4.31 -6.45
N PRO A 183 -14.63 -5.30 -5.54
CA PRO A 183 -15.49 -6.46 -5.80
C PRO A 183 -16.99 -6.10 -5.89
N PHE A 184 -17.43 -5.07 -5.16
CA PHE A 184 -18.80 -4.58 -5.24
C PHE A 184 -19.14 -4.12 -6.66
N PHE A 185 -18.29 -3.25 -7.25
CA PHE A 185 -18.50 -2.79 -8.63
C PHE A 185 -18.29 -3.88 -9.66
N ALA A 186 -17.37 -4.82 -9.44
CA ALA A 186 -17.19 -5.96 -10.33
C ALA A 186 -18.46 -6.82 -10.47
N ARG A 187 -19.20 -6.98 -9.37
CA ARG A 187 -20.41 -7.84 -9.33
C ARG A 187 -21.72 -7.05 -9.43
N LEU A 188 -21.67 -5.74 -9.60
CA LEU A 188 -22.87 -4.89 -9.71
C LEU A 188 -23.69 -5.25 -10.95
N GLY A 189 -25.03 -5.36 -10.79
CA GLY A 189 -25.95 -5.64 -11.90
C GLY A 189 -26.02 -7.11 -12.31
N GLY A 190 -25.54 -8.05 -11.49
CA GLY A 190 -25.72 -9.50 -11.69
C GLY A 190 -24.78 -10.15 -12.71
N GLN A 191 -24.00 -9.36 -13.45
CA GLN A 191 -22.95 -9.84 -14.34
C GLN A 191 -21.58 -9.42 -13.82
N VAL A 192 -20.62 -10.33 -13.85
CA VAL A 192 -19.24 -10.03 -13.44
C VAL A 192 -18.56 -9.21 -14.53
N SER A 193 -17.97 -8.07 -14.15
CA SER A 193 -17.16 -7.23 -15.05
C SER A 193 -16.03 -6.55 -14.28
N VAL A 194 -14.82 -6.97 -14.55
CA VAL A 194 -13.61 -6.36 -13.98
C VAL A 194 -13.40 -4.93 -14.48
N SER A 195 -13.85 -4.64 -15.71
CA SER A 195 -13.83 -3.28 -16.29
C SER A 195 -14.57 -2.27 -15.43
N ARG A 196 -15.72 -2.63 -14.84
CA ARG A 196 -16.49 -1.73 -13.95
C ARG A 196 -15.73 -1.34 -12.67
N SER A 197 -14.98 -2.26 -12.09
CA SER A 197 -14.13 -1.93 -10.94
C SER A 197 -13.05 -0.91 -11.30
N VAL A 198 -12.36 -1.11 -12.42
CA VAL A 198 -11.31 -0.19 -12.85
C VAL A 198 -11.89 1.15 -13.31
N ALA A 199 -13.07 1.14 -13.98
CA ALA A 199 -13.82 2.35 -14.36
C ALA A 199 -14.18 3.19 -13.11
N PHE A 200 -14.65 2.55 -12.03
CA PHE A 200 -14.86 3.23 -10.74
C PHE A 200 -13.58 3.94 -10.28
N GLY A 201 -12.43 3.27 -10.37
CA GLY A 201 -11.14 3.88 -10.04
C GLY A 201 -10.78 5.06 -10.95
N VAL A 202 -11.07 4.98 -12.27
CA VAL A 202 -10.87 6.10 -13.20
C VAL A 202 -11.72 7.31 -12.83
N VAL A 203 -12.98 7.10 -12.43
CA VAL A 203 -13.84 8.19 -11.92
C VAL A 203 -13.21 8.86 -10.70
N LEU A 204 -12.64 8.08 -9.79
CA LEU A 204 -11.91 8.64 -8.62
C LEU A 204 -10.65 9.42 -9.05
N MET A 205 -9.95 9.01 -10.11
CA MET A 205 -8.83 9.79 -10.65
C MET A 205 -9.28 11.10 -11.27
N CYS A 206 -10.44 11.14 -11.92
CA CYS A 206 -11.05 12.41 -12.37
C CYS A 206 -11.36 13.32 -11.17
N ILE A 207 -11.88 12.79 -10.07
CA ILE A 207 -12.14 13.54 -8.83
C ILE A 207 -10.81 14.05 -8.25
N ALA A 208 -9.76 13.22 -8.20
CA ALA A 208 -8.44 13.62 -7.74
C ALA A 208 -7.84 14.77 -8.57
N LEU A 209 -8.03 14.73 -9.89
CA LEU A 209 -7.62 15.83 -10.78
C LEU A 209 -8.40 17.12 -10.48
N ILE A 210 -9.72 17.06 -10.30
CA ILE A 210 -10.53 18.23 -9.94
C ILE A 210 -10.05 18.80 -8.60
N MET A 211 -9.79 17.96 -7.59
CA MET A 211 -9.25 18.40 -6.30
C MET A 211 -7.89 19.07 -6.43
N SER A 212 -7.01 18.55 -7.29
CA SER A 212 -5.69 19.12 -7.57
C SER A 212 -5.80 20.48 -8.24
N ILE A 213 -6.75 20.66 -9.15
CA ILE A 213 -7.03 21.95 -9.80
C ILE A 213 -7.59 22.95 -8.77
N VAL A 214 -8.52 22.53 -7.90
CA VAL A 214 -9.05 23.40 -6.83
C VAL A 214 -7.91 23.81 -5.88
N TYR A 215 -7.04 22.85 -5.51
CA TYR A 215 -5.86 23.14 -4.70
C TYR A 215 -4.94 24.17 -5.38
N PHE A 216 -4.70 24.07 -6.68
CA PHE A 216 -3.90 25.02 -7.45
C PHE A 216 -4.40 26.47 -7.26
N PHE A 217 -5.71 26.71 -7.37
CA PHE A 217 -6.28 28.05 -7.20
C PHE A 217 -6.22 28.52 -5.74
N MET A 218 -6.44 27.62 -4.78
CA MET A 218 -6.36 27.96 -3.36
C MET A 218 -4.94 28.33 -2.94
N ASP A 219 -3.94 27.56 -3.39
CA ASP A 219 -2.54 27.82 -3.07
C ASP A 219 -2.04 29.10 -3.74
N ARG A 220 -2.49 29.38 -4.97
CA ARG A 220 -2.22 30.67 -5.62
C ARG A 220 -2.77 31.87 -4.84
N LYS A 221 -3.95 31.72 -4.22
CA LYS A 221 -4.56 32.73 -3.37
C LYS A 221 -3.78 32.92 -2.06
N LEU A 222 -3.26 31.84 -1.48
CA LEU A 222 -2.41 31.88 -0.30
C LEU A 222 -1.15 32.73 -0.54
N ASP A 223 -0.40 32.45 -1.61
CA ASP A 223 0.82 33.19 -1.94
C ASP A 223 0.55 34.69 -2.16
N ALA A 224 -0.60 35.02 -2.78
CA ALA A 224 -1.00 36.41 -2.96
C ALA A 224 -1.30 37.13 -1.63
N GLN A 225 -1.71 36.38 -0.57
CA GLN A 225 -2.02 36.92 0.75
C GLN A 225 -0.80 37.00 1.67
N THR A 226 0.10 36.03 1.59
CA THR A 226 1.27 35.95 2.48
C THR A 226 2.49 36.68 1.94
N GLY A 227 2.57 36.89 0.63
CA GLY A 227 3.75 37.50 -0.02
C GLY A 227 5.02 36.63 0.05
N GLU A 228 4.91 35.42 0.59
CA GLU A 228 6.03 34.49 0.72
C GLU A 228 6.22 33.70 -0.58
N ALA A 229 7.43 33.76 -1.13
CA ALA A 229 7.85 32.83 -2.18
C ALA A 229 8.00 31.42 -1.58
N GLU A 230 7.74 30.40 -2.39
CA GLU A 230 7.94 29.00 -2.02
C GLU A 230 9.38 28.77 -1.59
N GLU A 231 9.61 28.33 -0.34
CA GLU A 231 10.93 27.92 0.12
C GLU A 231 11.39 26.72 -0.72
N LYS A 232 12.55 26.86 -1.37
CA LYS A 232 13.16 25.74 -2.09
C LYS A 232 13.94 24.91 -1.08
N ASP A 233 13.59 23.64 -0.94
CA ASP A 233 14.44 22.68 -0.24
C ASP A 233 15.80 22.57 -0.95
N ASP A 234 16.84 22.20 -0.21
CA ASP A 234 18.12 21.86 -0.83
C ASP A 234 17.91 20.66 -1.77
N PRO A 235 18.18 20.83 -3.07
CA PRO A 235 17.95 19.77 -4.04
C PRO A 235 18.87 18.58 -3.75
N PHE A 236 18.41 17.38 -4.10
CA PHE A 236 19.23 16.16 -4.06
C PHE A 236 20.58 16.40 -4.74
N LYS A 237 21.67 16.20 -4.00
CA LYS A 237 23.04 16.32 -4.53
C LYS A 237 23.68 14.94 -4.58
N ILE A 238 24.22 14.57 -5.72
CA ILE A 238 24.97 13.31 -5.88
C ILE A 238 26.17 13.25 -4.92
N SER A 239 26.76 14.40 -4.58
CA SER A 239 27.83 14.50 -3.58
C SER A 239 27.44 14.00 -2.20
N ASP A 240 26.15 14.10 -1.84
CA ASP A 240 25.63 13.70 -0.52
C ASP A 240 25.59 12.18 -0.37
N LEU A 241 25.51 11.45 -1.51
CA LEU A 241 25.53 9.98 -1.52
C LEU A 241 26.77 9.40 -0.84
N GLY A 242 27.94 10.01 -1.03
CA GLY A 242 29.20 9.52 -0.43
C GLY A 242 29.11 9.43 1.10
N GLN A 243 28.53 10.44 1.75
CA GLN A 243 28.36 10.49 3.20
C GLN A 243 27.29 9.47 3.67
N ILE A 244 26.16 9.37 2.97
CA ILE A 244 25.07 8.45 3.32
C ILE A 244 25.54 7.00 3.19
N LEU A 245 26.20 6.65 2.06
CA LEU A 245 26.63 5.29 1.76
C LEU A 245 27.71 4.76 2.71
N THR A 246 28.44 5.61 3.40
CA THR A 246 29.42 5.23 4.43
C THR A 246 28.78 4.93 5.79
N SER A 247 27.53 5.31 6.03
CA SER A 247 26.84 5.06 7.28
C SER A 247 26.32 3.62 7.36
N SER A 248 26.88 2.82 8.25
CA SER A 248 26.39 1.44 8.50
C SER A 248 24.98 1.40 9.10
N GLY A 249 24.63 2.39 9.93
CA GLY A 249 23.28 2.52 10.49
C GLY A 249 22.25 2.77 9.39
N PHE A 250 22.57 3.63 8.43
CA PHE A 250 21.73 3.90 7.27
C PHE A 250 21.42 2.62 6.48
N TRP A 251 22.44 1.82 6.13
CA TRP A 251 22.22 0.57 5.38
C TRP A 251 21.37 -0.43 6.13
N LEU A 252 21.54 -0.56 7.44
CA LEU A 252 20.72 -1.47 8.24
C LEU A 252 19.26 -1.05 8.24
N VAL A 253 18.96 0.24 8.35
CA VAL A 253 17.59 0.75 8.30
C VAL A 253 17.01 0.64 6.89
N ALA A 254 17.78 0.93 5.84
CA ALA A 254 17.35 0.79 4.45
C ALA A 254 17.04 -0.67 4.08
N LEU A 255 17.88 -1.62 4.51
CA LEU A 255 17.65 -3.05 4.29
C LEU A 255 16.46 -3.57 5.11
N LEU A 256 16.29 -3.11 6.36
CA LEU A 256 15.08 -3.41 7.14
C LEU A 256 13.83 -2.90 6.44
N CYS A 257 13.89 -1.69 5.88
CA CYS A 257 12.79 -1.10 5.12
C CYS A 257 12.38 -2.00 3.96
N VAL A 258 13.31 -2.34 3.06
CA VAL A 258 12.98 -3.15 1.88
C VAL A 258 12.46 -4.54 2.26
N LEU A 259 13.07 -5.22 3.23
CA LEU A 259 12.63 -6.55 3.66
C LEU A 259 11.21 -6.53 4.23
N TYR A 260 10.93 -5.53 5.06
CA TYR A 260 9.65 -5.42 5.74
C TYR A 260 8.52 -5.03 4.78
N TYR A 261 8.74 -3.99 3.98
CA TYR A 261 7.74 -3.52 3.01
C TYR A 261 7.49 -4.56 1.92
N SER A 262 8.54 -5.32 1.51
CA SER A 262 8.41 -6.41 0.54
C SER A 262 7.63 -7.61 1.07
N ALA A 263 7.61 -7.83 2.38
CA ALA A 263 6.82 -8.92 2.97
C ALA A 263 5.34 -8.54 3.15
N ILE A 264 5.00 -7.25 3.22
CA ILE A 264 3.64 -6.79 3.51
C ILE A 264 2.89 -6.34 2.27
N PHE A 265 3.41 -5.38 1.49
CA PHE A 265 2.66 -4.81 0.36
C PHE A 265 2.46 -5.78 -0.80
N PRO A 266 3.47 -6.58 -1.23
CA PRO A 266 3.24 -7.64 -2.18
C PRO A 266 2.23 -8.69 -1.69
N PHE A 267 2.29 -9.07 -0.40
CA PHE A 267 1.28 -9.95 0.20
C PHE A 267 -0.13 -9.36 0.11
N GLN A 268 -0.30 -8.05 0.39
CA GLN A 268 -1.58 -7.35 0.30
C GLN A 268 -2.26 -7.54 -1.06
N LYS A 269 -1.47 -7.57 -2.15
CA LYS A 269 -1.98 -7.77 -3.52
C LYS A 269 -2.62 -9.14 -3.74
N TYR A 270 -2.23 -10.16 -2.96
CA TYR A 270 -2.70 -11.55 -3.06
C TYR A 270 -3.55 -12.00 -1.87
N ALA A 271 -3.64 -11.19 -0.82
CA ALA A 271 -4.18 -11.60 0.48
C ALA A 271 -5.66 -12.02 0.42
N VAL A 272 -6.48 -11.32 -0.37
CA VAL A 272 -7.90 -11.68 -0.52
C VAL A 272 -8.02 -13.04 -1.19
N ASN A 273 -7.29 -13.29 -2.28
CA ASN A 273 -7.30 -14.58 -2.94
C ASN A 273 -6.72 -15.70 -2.04
N MET A 274 -5.68 -15.40 -1.27
CA MET A 274 -5.16 -16.33 -0.25
C MET A 274 -6.23 -16.72 0.78
N LEU A 275 -7.04 -15.76 1.25
CA LEU A 275 -8.15 -16.04 2.16
C LEU A 275 -9.26 -16.87 1.48
N GLN A 276 -9.61 -16.58 0.22
CA GLN A 276 -10.55 -17.38 -0.56
C GLN A 276 -10.09 -18.84 -0.70
N CYS A 277 -8.79 -19.07 -0.90
CA CYS A 277 -8.22 -20.41 -1.00
C CYS A 277 -8.23 -21.20 0.32
N ASN A 278 -8.10 -20.52 1.45
CA ASN A 278 -7.91 -21.14 2.77
C ASN A 278 -9.15 -21.12 3.68
N LEU A 279 -10.20 -20.40 3.30
CA LEU A 279 -11.44 -20.33 4.04
C LEU A 279 -12.56 -21.04 3.27
N THR A 280 -13.42 -21.75 4.01
CA THR A 280 -14.68 -22.26 3.44
C THR A 280 -15.73 -21.19 3.57
N LEU A 281 -15.78 -20.31 2.57
CA LEU A 281 -16.74 -19.21 2.50
C LEU A 281 -17.98 -19.66 1.72
N VAL A 282 -19.14 -19.62 2.39
CA VAL A 282 -20.43 -19.93 1.76
C VAL A 282 -21.20 -18.63 1.62
N ALA A 283 -21.37 -18.18 0.39
CA ALA A 283 -22.14 -16.96 0.11
C ALA A 283 -23.53 -17.06 0.74
N PRO A 284 -24.04 -16.02 1.40
CA PRO A 284 -25.39 -16.03 1.96
C PRO A 284 -26.42 -16.15 0.84
N ASP A 285 -27.55 -16.81 1.16
CA ASP A 285 -28.67 -16.97 0.22
C ASP A 285 -29.05 -15.61 -0.39
N ALA A 286 -29.35 -15.59 -1.70
CA ALA A 286 -29.67 -14.37 -2.45
C ALA A 286 -30.83 -13.55 -1.83
N ASN A 287 -31.76 -14.22 -1.15
CA ASN A 287 -32.87 -13.58 -0.43
C ASN A 287 -32.51 -13.14 0.99
N SER A 288 -31.33 -13.49 1.47
CA SER A 288 -30.86 -13.09 2.81
C SER A 288 -30.63 -11.59 2.89
N PHE A 289 -30.88 -11.02 4.06
CA PHE A 289 -30.49 -9.64 4.37
C PHE A 289 -29.00 -9.37 4.07
N TRP A 290 -28.13 -10.34 4.37
CA TRP A 290 -26.68 -10.23 4.23
C TRP A 290 -26.17 -10.20 2.79
N ALA A 291 -26.95 -10.71 1.84
CA ALA A 291 -26.63 -10.69 0.41
C ALA A 291 -26.94 -9.35 -0.27
N LYS A 292 -27.74 -8.49 0.38
CA LYS A 292 -28.20 -7.23 -0.24
C LYS A 292 -27.05 -6.24 -0.43
N PRO A 293 -27.01 -5.50 -1.57
CA PRO A 293 -26.02 -4.44 -1.81
C PRO A 293 -26.00 -3.35 -0.73
N ASP A 294 -27.17 -2.99 -0.18
CA ASP A 294 -27.31 -1.98 0.87
C ASP A 294 -26.49 -2.33 2.11
N VAL A 295 -26.38 -3.63 2.44
CA VAL A 295 -25.58 -4.10 3.58
C VAL A 295 -24.09 -3.84 3.37
N THR A 296 -23.61 -3.87 2.11
CA THR A 296 -22.23 -3.46 1.79
C THR A 296 -22.00 -1.99 2.13
N ILE A 297 -22.94 -1.13 1.78
CA ILE A 297 -22.87 0.30 2.08
C ILE A 297 -22.91 0.54 3.60
N VAL A 298 -23.81 -0.15 4.32
CA VAL A 298 -23.88 -0.06 5.79
C VAL A 298 -22.57 -0.53 6.43
N GLN A 299 -22.00 -1.64 5.98
CA GLN A 299 -20.73 -2.14 6.47
C GLN A 299 -19.59 -1.13 6.23
N TYR A 300 -19.58 -0.49 5.06
CA TYR A 300 -18.63 0.57 4.75
C TYR A 300 -18.79 1.79 5.65
N LEU A 301 -20.01 2.24 5.90
CA LEU A 301 -20.26 3.35 6.83
C LEU A 301 -19.79 3.03 8.25
N ILE A 302 -19.95 1.79 8.71
CA ILE A 302 -19.39 1.35 9.99
C ILE A 302 -17.86 1.40 9.95
N MET A 303 -17.22 0.98 8.86
CA MET A 303 -15.76 1.10 8.69
C MET A 303 -15.29 2.56 8.77
N LEU A 304 -15.97 3.49 8.10
CA LEU A 304 -15.69 4.92 8.20
C LEU A 304 -15.87 5.43 9.64
N PHE A 305 -16.90 4.97 10.34
CA PHE A 305 -17.14 5.33 11.73
C PHE A 305 -16.03 4.81 12.66
N VAL A 306 -15.56 3.57 12.46
CA VAL A 306 -14.38 3.01 13.17
C VAL A 306 -13.16 3.91 12.95
N ALA A 307 -12.85 4.23 11.69
CA ALA A 307 -11.72 5.07 11.35
C ALA A 307 -11.83 6.47 11.98
N ALA A 308 -12.99 7.11 11.85
CA ALA A 308 -13.23 8.47 12.37
C ALA A 308 -13.13 8.52 13.90
N THR A 309 -13.78 7.60 14.62
CA THR A 309 -13.77 7.59 16.09
C THR A 309 -12.41 7.20 16.65
N GLY A 310 -11.75 6.20 16.05
CA GLY A 310 -10.42 5.77 16.45
C GLY A 310 -9.37 6.85 16.19
N PHE A 311 -9.40 7.50 15.03
CA PHE A 311 -8.52 8.61 14.70
C PHE A 311 -8.77 9.81 15.66
N ALA A 312 -10.02 10.20 15.86
CA ALA A 312 -10.39 11.29 16.76
C ALA A 312 -9.98 11.05 18.23
N SER A 313 -9.90 9.78 18.66
CA SER A 313 -9.47 9.45 20.01
C SER A 313 -8.03 9.91 20.31
N ASN A 314 -7.14 9.96 19.30
CA ASN A 314 -5.75 10.35 19.45
C ASN A 314 -5.58 11.84 19.77
N PHE A 315 -6.59 12.69 19.45
CA PHE A 315 -6.55 14.13 19.68
C PHE A 315 -7.26 14.59 20.96
N GLN A 316 -7.83 13.65 21.71
CA GLN A 316 -8.51 13.98 22.95
C GLN A 316 -7.52 14.25 24.09
N LYS A 317 -7.59 15.44 24.69
CA LYS A 317 -6.77 15.81 25.85
C LYS A 317 -7.27 15.17 27.15
N LYS A 318 -8.60 14.93 27.26
CA LYS A 318 -9.20 14.30 28.45
C LYS A 318 -9.16 12.77 28.30
N ALA A 319 -8.53 12.08 29.25
CA ALA A 319 -8.39 10.62 29.25
C ALA A 319 -9.74 9.89 29.10
N GLY A 320 -10.80 10.36 29.80
CA GLY A 320 -12.14 9.76 29.68
C GLY A 320 -12.72 9.86 28.27
N ALA A 321 -12.56 10.98 27.58
CA ALA A 321 -13.02 11.16 26.20
C ALA A 321 -12.19 10.29 25.23
N LYS A 322 -10.86 10.22 25.43
CA LYS A 322 -9.97 9.39 24.64
C LYS A 322 -10.36 7.91 24.72
N TYR A 323 -10.46 7.37 25.93
CA TYR A 323 -10.82 5.95 26.12
C TYR A 323 -12.28 5.68 25.74
N GLY A 324 -13.20 6.62 25.94
CA GLY A 324 -14.59 6.51 25.50
C GLY A 324 -14.70 6.34 23.99
N LEU A 325 -14.02 7.21 23.20
CA LEU A 325 -13.99 7.10 21.74
C LEU A 325 -13.31 5.81 21.27
N LEU A 326 -12.24 5.40 21.95
CA LEU A 326 -11.55 4.14 21.63
C LEU A 326 -12.47 2.93 21.87
N CYS A 327 -13.21 2.89 22.97
CA CYS A 327 -14.18 1.83 23.23
C CYS A 327 -15.28 1.80 22.16
N VAL A 328 -15.80 2.96 21.76
CA VAL A 328 -16.79 3.06 20.68
C VAL A 328 -16.23 2.55 19.37
N SER A 329 -14.98 2.92 19.03
CA SER A 329 -14.29 2.44 17.84
C SER A 329 -14.11 0.92 17.86
N ILE A 330 -13.72 0.34 19.00
CA ILE A 330 -13.56 -1.13 19.17
C ILE A 330 -14.91 -1.84 19.01
N LEU A 331 -15.98 -1.34 19.60
CA LEU A 331 -17.33 -1.91 19.45
C LEU A 331 -17.80 -1.88 18.00
N ALA A 332 -17.57 -0.76 17.31
CA ALA A 332 -17.87 -0.63 15.89
C ALA A 332 -17.01 -1.58 15.02
N LEU A 333 -15.72 -1.78 15.37
CA LEU A 333 -14.85 -2.74 14.70
C LEU A 333 -15.35 -4.18 14.89
N VAL A 334 -15.78 -4.56 16.09
CA VAL A 334 -16.39 -5.87 16.35
C VAL A 334 -17.67 -6.05 15.51
N THR A 335 -18.50 -5.01 15.41
CA THR A 335 -19.70 -5.02 14.55
C THR A 335 -19.31 -5.20 13.08
N TYR A 336 -18.28 -4.48 12.61
CA TYR A 336 -17.75 -4.64 11.26
C TYR A 336 -17.28 -6.08 10.98
N CYS A 337 -16.50 -6.67 11.89
CA CYS A 337 -16.02 -8.05 11.79
C CYS A 337 -17.18 -9.07 11.79
N TYR A 338 -18.19 -8.85 12.63
CA TYR A 338 -19.39 -9.67 12.65
C TYR A 338 -20.14 -9.62 11.30
N MET A 339 -20.27 -8.43 10.70
CA MET A 339 -20.89 -8.31 9.37
C MET A 339 -20.07 -9.03 8.31
N GLY A 340 -18.73 -8.93 8.33
CA GLY A 340 -17.83 -9.66 7.43
C GLY A 340 -17.98 -11.18 7.57
N TYR A 341 -18.13 -11.67 8.80
CA TYR A 341 -18.45 -13.08 9.09
C TYR A 341 -19.81 -13.48 8.51
N MET A 342 -20.86 -12.71 8.76
CA MET A 342 -22.22 -13.02 8.26
C MET A 342 -22.32 -12.97 6.74
N ARG A 343 -21.50 -12.13 6.10
CA ARG A 343 -21.41 -12.00 4.64
C ARG A 343 -20.47 -13.01 4.00
N GLN A 344 -19.65 -13.71 4.79
CA GLN A 344 -18.66 -14.68 4.31
C GLN A 344 -17.75 -14.08 3.23
N SER A 345 -17.28 -12.83 3.45
CA SER A 345 -16.52 -12.05 2.46
C SER A 345 -15.05 -11.97 2.86
N ALA A 346 -14.17 -12.60 2.08
CA ALA A 346 -12.71 -12.52 2.24
C ALA A 346 -12.21 -11.07 2.16
N GLU A 347 -12.81 -10.28 1.29
CA GLU A 347 -12.50 -8.88 1.05
C GLU A 347 -12.77 -8.03 2.31
N SER A 348 -13.94 -8.25 2.93
CA SER A 348 -14.32 -7.57 4.18
C SER A 348 -13.42 -7.99 5.34
N ILE A 349 -13.01 -9.26 5.39
CA ILE A 349 -12.08 -9.77 6.40
C ILE A 349 -10.72 -9.08 6.25
N PHE A 350 -10.18 -9.02 5.04
CA PHE A 350 -8.86 -8.42 4.82
C PHE A 350 -8.84 -6.89 4.96
N ALA A 351 -9.96 -6.19 4.69
CA ALA A 351 -10.06 -4.74 4.86
C ALA A 351 -9.77 -4.27 6.30
N VAL A 352 -9.85 -5.15 7.28
CA VAL A 352 -9.44 -4.87 8.67
C VAL A 352 -7.94 -4.54 8.77
N PHE A 353 -7.08 -5.12 7.92
CA PHE A 353 -5.64 -4.85 7.94
C PHE A 353 -5.29 -3.36 7.73
N PRO A 354 -5.66 -2.73 6.60
CA PRO A 354 -5.39 -1.31 6.40
C PRO A 354 -6.17 -0.40 7.37
N LEU A 355 -7.35 -0.81 7.81
CA LEU A 355 -8.13 -0.07 8.81
C LEU A 355 -7.40 0.00 10.16
N LEU A 356 -6.76 -1.09 10.59
CA LEU A 356 -5.96 -1.10 11.82
C LEU A 356 -4.76 -0.19 11.74
N ALA A 357 -4.12 -0.05 10.57
CA ALA A 357 -3.02 0.88 10.41
C ALA A 357 -3.45 2.34 10.70
N VAL A 358 -4.68 2.72 10.33
CA VAL A 358 -5.25 4.03 10.69
C VAL A 358 -5.36 4.23 12.21
N LEU A 359 -5.71 3.16 12.93
CA LEU A 359 -5.97 3.23 14.38
C LEU A 359 -4.69 3.13 15.21
N ILE A 360 -3.81 2.20 14.86
CA ILE A 360 -2.70 1.77 15.72
C ILE A 360 -1.43 2.60 15.44
N THR A 361 -1.16 2.99 14.19
CA THR A 361 0.08 3.72 13.85
C THR A 361 0.28 5.00 14.66
N PRO A 362 -0.73 5.88 14.87
CA PRO A 362 -0.56 7.08 15.69
C PRO A 362 -0.25 6.75 17.17
N ILE A 363 -0.85 5.69 17.72
CA ILE A 363 -0.62 5.27 19.10
C ILE A 363 0.83 4.80 19.28
N LEU A 364 1.31 3.98 18.35
CA LEU A 364 2.69 3.46 18.39
C LEU A 364 3.71 4.55 18.10
N GLY A 365 3.42 5.49 17.19
CA GLY A 365 4.26 6.66 16.96
C GLY A 365 4.44 7.48 18.24
N SER A 366 3.33 7.79 18.91
CA SER A 366 3.39 8.49 20.21
C SER A 366 4.18 7.70 21.28
N TYR A 367 4.07 6.37 21.28
CA TYR A 367 4.86 5.54 22.20
C TYR A 367 6.36 5.65 21.91
N VAL A 368 6.77 5.54 20.65
CA VAL A 368 8.18 5.65 20.25
C VAL A 368 8.73 7.05 20.52
N ASP A 369 7.93 8.10 20.29
CA ASP A 369 8.35 9.47 20.56
C ASP A 369 8.66 9.71 22.05
N HIS A 370 7.84 9.17 22.96
CA HIS A 370 8.01 9.40 24.41
C HIS A 370 8.87 8.35 25.12
N LYS A 371 8.93 7.12 24.62
CA LYS A 371 9.66 6.01 25.26
C LYS A 371 10.90 5.57 24.49
N GLY A 372 11.02 5.94 23.22
CA GLY A 372 12.09 5.46 22.35
C GLY A 372 11.88 4.00 21.94
N LYS A 373 12.96 3.22 21.99
CA LYS A 373 13.01 1.78 21.68
C LYS A 373 12.70 1.43 20.21
N ALA A 374 13.08 2.30 19.27
CA ALA A 374 12.79 2.11 17.87
C ALA A 374 13.33 0.76 17.32
N ALA A 375 14.60 0.43 17.61
CA ALA A 375 15.18 -0.84 17.18
C ALA A 375 14.46 -2.06 17.81
N THR A 376 14.06 -1.95 19.09
CA THR A 376 13.27 -2.99 19.77
C THR A 376 11.90 -3.17 19.13
N MET A 377 11.22 -2.10 18.71
CA MET A 377 9.94 -2.15 18.02
C MET A 377 10.06 -2.79 16.62
N LEU A 378 11.15 -2.53 15.90
CA LEU A 378 11.44 -3.20 14.62
C LEU A 378 11.65 -4.71 14.79
N ILE A 379 12.33 -5.14 15.84
CA ILE A 379 12.49 -6.57 16.19
C ILE A 379 11.13 -7.19 16.50
N LEU A 380 10.31 -6.55 17.34
CA LEU A 380 8.96 -7.04 17.67
C LEU A 380 8.09 -7.14 16.43
N GLY A 381 8.10 -6.10 15.58
CA GLY A 381 7.38 -6.11 14.31
C GLY A 381 7.79 -7.29 13.43
N SER A 382 9.10 -7.58 13.30
CA SER A 382 9.59 -8.71 12.52
C SER A 382 9.13 -10.06 13.08
N LEU A 383 9.11 -10.24 14.39
CA LEU A 383 8.59 -11.45 15.04
C LEU A 383 7.09 -11.65 14.77
N LEU A 384 6.29 -10.59 14.88
CA LEU A 384 4.86 -10.65 14.59
C LEU A 384 4.61 -10.93 13.11
N LEU A 385 5.42 -10.37 12.21
CA LEU A 385 5.34 -10.61 10.77
C LEU A 385 5.58 -12.09 10.43
N ILE A 386 6.64 -12.69 10.98
CA ILE A 386 6.95 -14.11 10.82
C ILE A 386 5.79 -14.96 11.33
N PHE A 387 5.29 -14.66 12.54
CA PHE A 387 4.15 -15.34 13.13
C PHE A 387 2.93 -15.32 12.20
N CYS A 388 2.58 -14.15 11.64
CA CYS A 388 1.43 -14.02 10.75
C CYS A 388 1.58 -14.85 9.47
N HIS A 389 2.72 -14.76 8.78
CA HIS A 389 2.92 -15.50 7.54
C HIS A 389 2.95 -17.02 7.78
N LEU A 390 3.57 -17.49 8.88
CA LEU A 390 3.55 -18.91 9.23
C LEU A 390 2.16 -19.39 9.66
N THR A 391 1.38 -18.53 10.35
CA THR A 391 -0.01 -18.85 10.70
C THR A 391 -0.87 -18.98 9.44
N PHE A 392 -0.75 -18.07 8.49
CA PHE A 392 -1.45 -18.19 7.19
C PHE A 392 -0.99 -19.41 6.39
N ALA A 393 0.31 -19.76 6.43
CA ALA A 393 0.85 -20.89 5.67
C ALA A 393 0.45 -22.26 6.24
N PHE A 394 0.46 -22.42 7.56
CA PHE A 394 0.36 -23.75 8.19
C PHE A 394 -0.82 -23.90 9.13
N VAL A 395 -1.28 -22.84 9.80
CA VAL A 395 -2.35 -22.94 10.77
C VAL A 395 -3.71 -22.72 10.11
N LEU A 396 -3.87 -21.67 9.30
CA LEU A 396 -5.14 -21.34 8.65
C LEU A 396 -5.69 -22.52 7.81
N PRO A 397 -4.89 -23.22 6.98
CA PRO A 397 -5.36 -24.36 6.20
C PRO A 397 -5.93 -25.52 7.04
N LEU A 398 -5.45 -25.71 8.29
CA LEU A 398 -5.98 -26.75 9.19
C LEU A 398 -7.44 -26.49 9.59
N PHE A 399 -7.90 -25.25 9.49
CA PHE A 399 -9.26 -24.83 9.82
C PHE A 399 -10.16 -24.65 8.59
N LYS A 400 -9.70 -25.04 7.38
CA LYS A 400 -10.47 -24.93 6.14
C LYS A 400 -11.85 -25.61 6.23
N GLY A 401 -11.98 -26.70 7.01
CA GLY A 401 -13.24 -27.40 7.26
C GLY A 401 -14.16 -26.74 8.29
N SER A 402 -13.73 -25.69 8.98
CA SER A 402 -14.47 -24.99 10.03
C SER A 402 -14.69 -23.52 9.67
N ALA A 403 -15.90 -23.17 9.21
CA ALA A 403 -16.22 -21.80 8.84
C ALA A 403 -15.96 -20.80 9.98
N ILE A 404 -16.35 -21.11 11.22
CA ILE A 404 -16.13 -20.24 12.39
C ILE A 404 -14.64 -20.21 12.76
N GLY A 405 -13.99 -21.38 12.86
CA GLY A 405 -12.58 -21.48 13.26
C GLY A 405 -11.64 -20.80 12.27
N GLY A 406 -11.84 -21.04 10.96
CA GLY A 406 -11.03 -20.43 9.91
C GLY A 406 -11.13 -18.89 9.91
N ILE A 407 -12.34 -18.35 9.94
CA ILE A 407 -12.57 -16.90 9.96
C ILE A 407 -12.02 -16.26 11.24
N ALA A 408 -12.19 -16.91 12.41
CA ALA A 408 -11.63 -16.40 13.66
C ALA A 408 -10.09 -16.32 13.62
N ILE A 409 -9.42 -17.37 13.13
CA ILE A 409 -7.96 -17.37 12.97
C ILE A 409 -7.53 -16.30 11.95
N ALA A 410 -8.25 -16.15 10.83
CA ALA A 410 -7.97 -15.13 9.86
C ALA A 410 -8.03 -13.72 10.48
N TYR A 411 -9.09 -13.39 11.22
CA TYR A 411 -9.20 -12.11 11.91
C TYR A 411 -8.09 -11.89 12.94
N ILE A 412 -7.81 -12.87 13.80
CA ILE A 412 -6.75 -12.76 14.80
C ILE A 412 -5.41 -12.49 14.12
N THR A 413 -5.10 -13.24 13.07
CA THR A 413 -3.83 -13.09 12.33
C THR A 413 -3.75 -11.73 11.62
N ILE A 414 -4.85 -11.24 11.05
CA ILE A 414 -4.92 -9.92 10.41
C ILE A 414 -4.77 -8.80 11.44
N LEU A 415 -5.35 -8.93 12.63
CA LEU A 415 -5.17 -7.98 13.74
C LEU A 415 -3.69 -7.90 14.17
N VAL A 416 -3.03 -9.05 14.27
CA VAL A 416 -1.59 -9.12 14.58
C VAL A 416 -0.76 -8.54 13.44
N LEU A 417 -1.12 -8.82 12.18
CA LEU A 417 -0.42 -8.27 11.00
C LEU A 417 -0.54 -6.75 10.92
N GLY A 418 -1.72 -6.19 11.16
CA GLY A 418 -1.93 -4.74 11.22
C GLY A 418 -1.13 -4.07 12.32
N SER A 419 -1.03 -4.72 13.48
CA SER A 419 -0.19 -4.27 14.60
C SER A 419 1.30 -4.33 14.23
N SER A 420 1.75 -5.44 13.64
CA SER A 420 3.12 -5.60 13.11
C SER A 420 3.46 -4.51 12.10
N PHE A 421 2.58 -4.27 11.13
CA PHE A 421 2.77 -3.23 10.13
C PHE A 421 2.90 -1.85 10.77
N SER A 422 2.06 -1.52 11.75
CA SER A 422 2.03 -0.20 12.38
C SER A 422 3.30 0.11 13.19
N LEU A 423 4.00 -0.92 13.69
CA LEU A 423 5.27 -0.77 14.42
C LEU A 423 6.39 -0.20 13.52
N VAL A 424 6.39 -0.56 12.23
CA VAL A 424 7.50 -0.20 11.32
C VAL A 424 7.51 1.27 10.94
N PRO A 425 6.46 1.87 10.34
CA PRO A 425 6.49 3.29 10.04
C PRO A 425 6.66 4.15 11.29
N ALA A 426 6.11 3.73 12.44
CA ALA A 426 6.27 4.42 13.71
C ALA A 426 7.72 4.44 14.23
N SER A 427 8.54 3.45 13.85
CA SER A 427 9.91 3.29 14.36
C SER A 427 10.97 3.58 13.32
N LEU A 428 10.77 3.14 12.07
CA LEU A 428 11.78 3.21 11.01
C LEU A 428 12.03 4.65 10.54
N TRP A 429 10.94 5.35 10.18
CA TRP A 429 11.07 6.70 9.61
C TRP A 429 11.65 7.72 10.58
N PRO A 430 11.26 7.75 11.88
CA PRO A 430 11.89 8.62 12.86
C PRO A 430 13.34 8.26 13.20
N SER A 431 13.80 7.05 12.82
CA SER A 431 15.19 6.63 13.02
C SER A 431 16.15 7.26 12.01
N VAL A 432 15.70 7.57 10.80
CA VAL A 432 16.58 8.07 9.71
C VAL A 432 17.33 9.35 10.09
N PRO A 433 16.69 10.38 10.68
CA PRO A 433 17.39 11.61 11.09
C PRO A 433 18.47 11.40 12.17
N LYS A 434 18.44 10.28 12.89
CA LYS A 434 19.47 9.93 13.89
C LYS A 434 20.71 9.28 13.25
N LEU A 435 20.63 8.87 11.98
CA LEU A 435 21.66 8.07 11.29
C LEU A 435 22.50 8.87 10.31
N VAL A 436 22.04 10.04 9.90
CA VAL A 436 22.67 10.91 8.91
C VAL A 436 22.62 12.37 9.35
N ASP A 437 23.52 13.19 8.81
CA ASP A 437 23.53 14.62 9.08
C ASP A 437 22.26 15.32 8.55
N ALA A 438 21.81 16.36 9.25
CA ALA A 438 20.61 17.12 8.91
C ALA A 438 20.60 17.63 7.45
N LYS A 439 21.77 17.95 6.89
CA LYS A 439 21.92 18.45 5.51
C LYS A 439 21.59 17.41 4.44
N VAL A 440 21.67 16.11 4.75
CA VAL A 440 21.50 15.02 3.78
C VAL A 440 20.27 14.15 4.07
N ILE A 441 19.40 14.54 5.01
CA ILE A 441 18.20 13.77 5.39
C ILE A 441 17.28 13.53 4.18
N GLY A 442 17.04 14.55 3.35
CA GLY A 442 16.20 14.41 2.16
C GLY A 442 16.75 13.37 1.17
N SER A 443 18.07 13.42 0.92
CA SER A 443 18.75 12.43 0.07
C SER A 443 18.71 11.01 0.67
N ALA A 444 18.79 10.90 1.99
CA ALA A 444 18.69 9.61 2.69
C ALA A 444 17.30 9.01 2.55
N TYR A 445 16.23 9.78 2.72
CA TYR A 445 14.87 9.32 2.49
C TYR A 445 14.65 8.89 1.03
N ALA A 446 15.11 9.69 0.06
CA ALA A 446 14.98 9.36 -1.35
C ALA A 446 15.67 8.03 -1.70
N LEU A 447 16.87 7.79 -1.14
CA LEU A 447 17.59 6.53 -1.35
C LEU A 447 16.88 5.33 -0.67
N ILE A 448 16.32 5.50 0.54
CA ILE A 448 15.54 4.45 1.20
C ILE A 448 14.29 4.12 0.38
N PHE A 449 13.57 5.12 -0.13
CA PHE A 449 12.39 4.89 -0.98
C PHE A 449 12.77 4.16 -2.27
N TRP A 450 13.89 4.52 -2.89
CA TRP A 450 14.36 3.81 -4.08
C TRP A 450 14.68 2.34 -3.78
N ILE A 451 15.41 2.04 -2.69
CA ILE A 451 15.71 0.67 -2.24
C ILE A 451 14.40 -0.08 -1.93
N GLN A 452 13.46 0.56 -1.25
CA GLN A 452 12.14 -0.01 -0.96
C GLN A 452 11.40 -0.39 -2.25
N ASN A 453 11.41 0.46 -3.26
CA ASN A 453 10.73 0.23 -4.53
C ASN A 453 11.29 -0.96 -5.29
N ILE A 454 12.58 -1.30 -5.13
CA ILE A 454 13.15 -2.55 -5.68
C ILE A 454 12.38 -3.76 -5.16
N GLY A 455 12.09 -3.79 -3.87
CA GLY A 455 11.31 -4.88 -3.27
C GLY A 455 9.85 -4.88 -3.70
N LEU A 456 9.23 -3.70 -3.79
CA LEU A 456 7.83 -3.56 -4.24
C LEU A 456 7.64 -3.94 -5.71
N TRP A 457 8.67 -3.79 -6.55
CA TRP A 457 8.67 -4.29 -7.91
C TRP A 457 8.86 -5.82 -7.97
N LEU A 458 9.87 -6.33 -7.25
CA LEU A 458 10.32 -7.71 -7.41
C LEU A 458 9.37 -8.73 -6.76
N PHE A 459 8.89 -8.46 -5.54
CA PHE A 459 8.18 -9.47 -4.76
C PHE A 459 6.76 -9.79 -5.25
N PRO A 460 5.96 -8.89 -5.84
CA PRO A 460 4.71 -9.30 -6.48
C PRO A 460 4.93 -10.29 -7.62
N LEU A 461 5.97 -10.08 -8.43
CA LEU A 461 6.39 -10.99 -9.49
C LEU A 461 6.83 -12.35 -8.92
N LEU A 462 7.66 -12.35 -7.87
CA LEU A 462 8.14 -13.59 -7.25
C LEU A 462 7.01 -14.40 -6.61
N ILE A 463 6.07 -13.74 -5.92
CA ILE A 463 4.88 -14.42 -5.37
C ILE A 463 4.11 -15.10 -6.49
N GLY A 464 3.85 -14.39 -7.60
CA GLY A 464 3.15 -14.96 -8.76
C GLY A 464 3.87 -16.17 -9.34
N LYS A 465 5.18 -16.05 -9.62
CA LYS A 465 6.01 -17.16 -10.15
C LYS A 465 6.05 -18.36 -9.21
N VAL A 466 6.21 -18.14 -7.91
CA VAL A 466 6.23 -19.22 -6.92
C VAL A 466 4.86 -19.89 -6.88
N LEU A 467 3.77 -19.10 -6.88
CA LEU A 467 2.41 -19.61 -6.81
C LEU A 467 2.10 -20.49 -8.03
N ASP A 468 2.37 -20.03 -9.26
CA ASP A 468 2.12 -20.80 -10.47
C ASP A 468 3.01 -22.07 -10.52
N LYS A 469 4.27 -21.97 -10.09
CA LYS A 469 5.20 -23.11 -10.05
C LYS A 469 4.78 -24.19 -9.04
N THR A 470 4.22 -23.81 -7.92
CA THR A 470 3.82 -24.75 -6.85
C THR A 470 2.40 -25.27 -7.02
N ASN A 471 1.61 -24.73 -7.94
CA ASN A 471 0.24 -25.14 -8.25
C ASN A 471 0.06 -25.56 -9.73
N PRO A 472 0.88 -26.49 -10.26
CA PRO A 472 0.80 -26.87 -11.67
C PRO A 472 -0.54 -27.52 -11.97
N GLY A 473 -1.24 -27.04 -13.02
CA GLY A 473 -2.51 -27.59 -13.47
C GLY A 473 -3.74 -27.17 -12.65
N VAL A 474 -3.60 -26.34 -11.64
CA VAL A 474 -4.72 -25.76 -10.91
C VAL A 474 -5.33 -24.63 -11.74
N THR A 475 -6.55 -24.83 -12.23
CA THR A 475 -7.28 -23.85 -13.05
C THR A 475 -8.23 -22.97 -12.23
N ASP A 476 -8.76 -23.49 -11.12
CA ASP A 476 -9.63 -22.76 -10.22
C ASP A 476 -8.80 -21.81 -9.32
N PRO A 477 -8.96 -20.48 -9.45
CA PRO A 477 -8.18 -19.50 -8.71
C PRO A 477 -8.41 -19.54 -7.18
N THR A 478 -9.45 -20.26 -6.73
CA THR A 478 -9.78 -20.41 -5.29
C THR A 478 -9.18 -21.68 -4.68
N GLN A 479 -8.39 -22.45 -5.44
CA GLN A 479 -7.82 -23.72 -4.99
C GLN A 479 -6.28 -23.69 -4.88
N PHE A 480 -5.66 -22.55 -5.01
CA PHE A 480 -4.20 -22.43 -4.89
C PHE A 480 -3.70 -22.74 -3.48
N ASP A 481 -2.59 -23.46 -3.41
CA ASP A 481 -1.78 -23.59 -2.20
C ASP A 481 -0.82 -22.39 -2.08
N TYR A 482 -1.05 -21.56 -1.09
CA TYR A 482 -0.24 -20.37 -0.79
C TYR A 482 0.94 -20.65 0.16
N THR A 483 1.17 -21.89 0.57
CA THR A 483 2.20 -22.22 1.57
C THR A 483 3.59 -21.73 1.14
N ALA A 484 4.01 -22.00 -0.09
CA ALA A 484 5.35 -21.63 -0.56
C ALA A 484 5.57 -20.11 -0.65
N PRO A 485 4.67 -19.30 -1.24
CA PRO A 485 4.78 -17.85 -1.20
C PRO A 485 4.81 -17.29 0.23
N LEU A 486 3.99 -17.80 1.14
CA LEU A 486 3.92 -17.32 2.52
C LEU A 486 5.20 -17.65 3.31
N VAL A 487 5.78 -18.85 3.10
CA VAL A 487 7.08 -19.21 3.69
C VAL A 487 8.20 -18.33 3.14
N MET A 488 8.18 -18.00 1.84
CA MET A 488 9.12 -17.06 1.24
C MET A 488 9.03 -15.69 1.94
N LEU A 489 7.84 -15.17 2.17
CA LEU A 489 7.63 -13.90 2.87
C LEU A 489 8.02 -13.98 4.35
N ALA A 490 7.75 -15.10 5.03
CA ALA A 490 8.26 -15.34 6.38
C ALA A 490 9.79 -15.30 6.44
N GLY A 491 10.46 -15.80 5.39
CA GLY A 491 11.91 -15.71 5.23
C GLY A 491 12.44 -14.27 5.21
N LEU A 492 11.70 -13.34 4.56
CA LEU A 492 12.02 -11.90 4.64
C LEU A 492 11.88 -11.37 6.06
N GLY A 493 10.85 -11.82 6.78
CA GLY A 493 10.66 -11.49 8.19
C GLY A 493 11.82 -11.99 9.05
N VAL A 494 12.34 -13.20 8.81
CA VAL A 494 13.52 -13.75 9.51
C VAL A 494 14.76 -12.90 9.21
N ALA A 495 15.00 -12.55 7.94
CA ALA A 495 16.09 -11.66 7.57
C ALA A 495 15.98 -10.29 8.25
N ALA A 496 14.78 -9.71 8.27
CA ALA A 496 14.52 -8.45 8.98
C ALA A 496 14.76 -8.59 10.49
N LEU A 497 14.36 -9.70 11.10
CA LEU A 497 14.61 -9.98 12.53
C LEU A 497 16.11 -10.01 12.84
N LEU A 498 16.89 -10.71 12.05
CA LEU A 498 18.35 -10.79 12.21
C LEU A 498 19.00 -9.41 12.06
N LEU A 499 18.60 -8.65 11.04
CA LEU A 499 19.10 -7.26 10.85
C LEU A 499 18.66 -6.35 11.99
N GLY A 500 17.48 -6.53 12.56
CA GLY A 500 17.01 -5.79 13.73
C GLY A 500 17.90 -6.00 14.95
N PHE A 501 18.34 -7.23 15.20
CA PHE A 501 19.33 -7.52 16.26
C PHE A 501 20.67 -6.89 15.96
N VAL A 502 21.15 -6.97 14.72
CA VAL A 502 22.40 -6.31 14.31
C VAL A 502 22.30 -4.80 14.50
N LEU A 503 21.18 -4.18 14.09
CA LEU A 503 20.93 -2.75 14.28
C LEU A 503 21.00 -2.36 15.77
N LYS A 504 20.38 -3.14 16.65
CA LYS A 504 20.40 -2.90 18.09
C LYS A 504 21.81 -3.00 18.69
N VAL A 505 22.62 -3.93 18.22
CA VAL A 505 24.04 -4.05 18.62
C VAL A 505 24.87 -2.87 18.11
N VAL A 506 24.65 -2.46 16.85
CA VAL A 506 25.34 -1.30 16.25
C VAL A 506 24.93 -0.01 16.93
N ASP A 507 23.65 0.17 17.24
CA ASP A 507 23.12 1.31 18.00
C ASP A 507 23.86 1.45 19.34
N LYS A 508 23.94 0.36 20.12
CA LYS A 508 24.63 0.34 21.41
C LYS A 508 26.13 0.64 21.28
N LYS A 509 26.80 0.11 20.24
CA LYS A 509 28.26 0.32 20.05
C LYS A 509 28.59 1.70 19.54
N LYS A 510 27.78 2.30 18.69
CA LYS A 510 28.04 3.60 18.05
C LYS A 510 27.32 4.77 18.72
N GLY A 511 26.42 4.51 19.67
CA GLY A 511 25.63 5.55 20.34
C GLY A 511 24.70 6.30 19.39
N LEU A 512 24.00 5.57 18.47
CA LEU A 512 23.14 6.19 17.46
C LEU A 512 21.85 6.77 18.08
N GLY A 513 21.49 6.35 19.29
CA GLY A 513 20.32 6.85 20.03
C GLY A 513 18.97 6.34 19.52
N LEU A 514 18.94 5.19 18.85
CA LEU A 514 17.70 4.61 18.33
C LEU A 514 16.77 4.10 19.44
N GLU A 515 17.34 3.70 20.58
CA GLU A 515 16.57 3.28 21.75
C GLU A 515 16.16 4.46 22.65
N GLU A 516 16.61 5.68 22.36
CA GLU A 516 16.26 6.88 23.13
C GLU A 516 14.98 7.53 22.62
N PRO A 517 14.20 8.21 23.51
CA PRO A 517 13.02 8.99 23.11
C PRO A 517 13.38 10.07 22.08
N ASN A 518 12.43 10.38 21.19
CA ASN A 518 12.55 11.49 20.25
C ASN A 518 12.22 12.83 20.92
N ILE A 519 11.31 12.80 21.90
CA ILE A 519 10.89 13.96 22.71
C ILE A 519 11.42 13.74 24.13
N LYS A 520 12.22 14.70 24.60
CA LYS A 520 12.75 14.70 25.99
C LYS A 520 11.79 15.35 26.95
#